data_7651068af5a70cba4b73a06a95da7a40
#
_entry.id   7651068af5a70cba4b73a06a95da7a40
#
_cell.length_a   1.000
_cell.length_b   1.000
_cell.length_c   1.000
_cell.angle_alpha   90.00
_cell.angle_beta   90.00
_cell.angle_gamma   90.00
#
_symmetry.space_group_name_H-M   'P 1'
#
loop_
_entity.id
_entity.type
_entity.pdbx_description
1 polymer ?
#
loop_
_entity_poly.entity_id
_entity_poly.type
_entity_poly.pdbx_seq_one_letter_code
_entity_poly.pdbx_strand_id
1 'polypeptide(L)' 'MSSEGLHEARDLLDEATVDRHRAVASLIEELEATDWYDQRVHATRDPELASILAHNRDDEKEHAAMTLEWIRRQDPALDR' A
#
# COMPACT_ATOMS: atom_id res chain seq x y z
N MET A 1 -12.24 7.34 5.65
CA MET A 1 -10.82 7.07 5.90
C MET A 1 -10.00 8.26 5.47
N SER A 2 -9.29 8.85 6.40
CA SER A 2 -8.53 10.07 6.13
C SER A 2 -7.40 9.85 5.12
N SER A 3 -6.81 8.66 5.08
CA SER A 3 -5.71 8.37 4.16
C SER A 3 -6.13 8.37 2.69
N GLU A 4 -7.42 8.27 2.41
CA GLU A 4 -7.94 8.20 1.05
C GLU A 4 -8.38 9.56 0.53
N GLY A 5 -8.58 10.51 1.43
CA GLY A 5 -9.17 11.79 1.09
C GLY A 5 -8.14 12.86 0.81
N LEU A 6 -8.55 13.85 0.04
CA LEU A 6 -7.76 15.06 -0.15
C LEU A 6 -8.05 16.01 1.01
N HIS A 7 -7.00 16.66 1.52
CA HIS A 7 -7.11 17.62 2.61
C HIS A 7 -7.20 19.06 2.12
N GLU A 8 -7.06 19.26 0.81
CA GLU A 8 -7.19 20.55 0.16
C GLU A 8 -8.12 20.44 -1.03
N ALA A 9 -8.67 21.54 -1.49
CA ALA A 9 -9.55 21.55 -2.66
C ALA A 9 -8.78 21.06 -3.89
N ARG A 10 -9.44 20.23 -4.69
CA ARG A 10 -8.81 19.59 -5.85
C ARG A 10 -8.19 20.59 -6.82
N ASP A 11 -8.83 21.74 -7.00
CA ASP A 11 -8.36 22.77 -7.93
C ASP A 11 -7.11 23.52 -7.44
N LEU A 12 -6.74 23.34 -6.17
CA LEU A 12 -5.50 23.89 -5.62
C LEU A 12 -4.31 22.94 -5.79
N LEU A 13 -4.55 21.74 -6.28
CA LEU A 13 -3.53 20.69 -6.39
C LEU A 13 -3.19 20.46 -7.86
N ASP A 14 -1.88 20.39 -8.14
CA ASP A 14 -1.46 20.01 -9.49
C ASP A 14 -1.54 18.49 -9.68
N GLU A 15 -1.42 18.05 -10.94
CA GLU A 15 -1.54 16.63 -11.26
C GLU A 15 -0.44 15.80 -10.62
N ALA A 16 0.77 16.31 -10.51
CA ALA A 16 1.87 15.57 -9.90
C ALA A 16 1.59 15.29 -8.42
N THR A 17 1.02 16.28 -7.71
CA THR A 17 0.66 16.11 -6.30
C THR A 17 -0.46 15.09 -6.15
N VAL A 18 -1.46 15.14 -7.04
CA VAL A 18 -2.57 14.18 -7.01
C VAL A 18 -2.08 12.76 -7.32
N ASP A 19 -1.15 12.61 -8.27
CA ASP A 19 -0.56 11.30 -8.56
C ASP A 19 0.23 10.76 -7.38
N ARG A 20 0.98 11.62 -6.68
CA ARG A 20 1.67 11.19 -5.46
C ARG A 20 0.68 10.75 -4.38
N HIS A 21 -0.44 11.45 -4.26
CA HIS A 21 -1.51 11.04 -3.34
C HIS A 21 -2.05 9.66 -3.72
N ARG A 22 -2.31 9.42 -5.00
CA ARG A 22 -2.80 8.11 -5.47
C ARG A 22 -1.83 7.00 -5.11
N ALA A 23 -0.53 7.25 -5.30
CA ALA A 23 0.49 6.27 -4.96
C ALA A 23 0.57 6.03 -3.45
N VAL A 24 0.54 7.09 -2.66
CA VAL A 24 0.60 6.98 -1.19
C VAL A 24 -0.63 6.23 -0.67
N ALA A 25 -1.81 6.56 -1.16
CA ALA A 25 -3.04 5.88 -0.74
C ALA A 25 -2.98 4.39 -1.10
N SER A 26 -2.48 4.06 -2.29
CA SER A 26 -2.31 2.66 -2.71
C SER A 26 -1.32 1.92 -1.82
N LEU A 27 -0.20 2.56 -1.49
CA LEU A 27 0.81 1.95 -0.61
C LEU A 27 0.22 1.67 0.78
N ILE A 28 -0.55 2.59 1.32
CA ILE A 28 -1.20 2.40 2.61
C ILE A 28 -2.13 1.19 2.56
N GLU A 29 -2.95 1.08 1.51
CA GLU A 29 -3.87 -0.05 1.34
C GLU A 29 -3.10 -1.38 1.23
N GLU A 30 -1.99 -1.39 0.50
CA GLU A 30 -1.18 -2.59 0.32
C GLU A 30 -0.53 -3.03 1.62
N LEU A 31 -0.06 -2.08 2.43
CA LEU A 31 0.52 -2.38 3.74
C LEU A 31 -0.53 -2.86 4.72
N GLU A 32 -1.71 -2.24 4.71
CA GLU A 32 -2.83 -2.71 5.52
C GLU A 32 -3.24 -4.13 5.13
N ALA A 33 -3.33 -4.41 3.83
CA ALA A 33 -3.67 -5.75 3.35
C ALA A 33 -2.62 -6.78 3.76
N THR A 34 -1.33 -6.43 3.71
CA THR A 34 -0.25 -7.29 4.16
C THR A 34 -0.43 -7.66 5.63
N ASP A 35 -0.72 -6.68 6.47
CA ASP A 35 -0.94 -6.89 7.90
C ASP A 35 -2.15 -7.77 8.16
N TRP A 36 -3.26 -7.50 7.47
CA TRP A 36 -4.48 -8.27 7.66
C TRP A 36 -4.32 -9.72 7.23
N TYR A 37 -3.68 -9.97 6.10
CA TYR A 37 -3.38 -11.33 5.66
C TYR A 37 -2.45 -12.03 6.64
N ASP A 38 -1.45 -11.33 7.17
CA ASP A 38 -0.54 -11.92 8.15
C ASP A 38 -1.28 -12.37 9.42
N GLN A 39 -2.21 -11.54 9.89
CA GLN A 39 -3.04 -11.90 11.04
C GLN A 39 -3.89 -13.13 10.73
N ARG A 40 -4.48 -13.18 9.55
CA ARG A 40 -5.33 -14.31 9.14
C ARG A 40 -4.52 -15.61 9.02
N VAL A 41 -3.31 -15.53 8.51
CA VAL A 41 -2.40 -16.69 8.43
C VAL A 41 -2.20 -17.30 9.81
N HIS A 42 -1.95 -16.45 10.80
CA HIS A 42 -1.67 -16.93 12.16
C HIS A 42 -2.93 -17.34 12.92
N ALA A 43 -4.09 -16.81 12.56
CA ALA A 43 -5.33 -17.10 13.25
C ALA A 43 -6.01 -18.39 12.78
N THR A 44 -5.91 -18.73 11.50
CA THR A 44 -6.59 -19.91 10.98
C THR A 44 -5.93 -21.19 11.45
N ARG A 45 -6.75 -22.23 11.66
CA ARG A 45 -6.26 -23.56 12.02
C ARG A 45 -6.18 -24.48 10.82
N ASP A 46 -6.60 -24.02 9.65
CA ASP A 46 -6.56 -24.79 8.42
C ASP A 46 -5.22 -24.53 7.71
N PRO A 47 -4.35 -25.56 7.61
CA PRO A 47 -3.04 -25.37 6.97
C PRO A 47 -3.13 -25.01 5.50
N GLU A 48 -4.12 -25.51 4.79
CA GLU A 48 -4.29 -25.17 3.39
C GLU A 48 -4.69 -23.69 3.22
N LEU A 49 -5.64 -23.24 4.04
CA LEU A 49 -6.05 -21.83 4.01
C LEU A 49 -4.89 -20.93 4.43
N ALA A 50 -4.12 -21.30 5.44
CA ALA A 50 -2.95 -20.55 5.87
C ALA A 50 -1.96 -20.37 4.72
N SER A 51 -1.74 -21.41 3.93
CA SER A 51 -0.83 -21.35 2.78
C SER A 51 -1.33 -20.38 1.71
N ILE A 52 -2.62 -20.42 1.41
CA ILE A 52 -3.24 -19.51 0.44
C ILE A 52 -3.13 -18.06 0.92
N LEU A 53 -3.45 -17.83 2.19
CA LEU A 53 -3.41 -16.49 2.77
C LEU A 53 -1.97 -15.95 2.82
N ALA A 54 -0.99 -16.82 3.10
CA ALA A 54 0.42 -16.43 3.08
C ALA A 54 0.87 -16.02 1.69
N HIS A 55 0.41 -16.72 0.66
CA HIS A 55 0.71 -16.34 -0.72
C HIS A 55 0.13 -14.95 -1.04
N ASN A 56 -1.11 -14.70 -0.65
CA ASN A 56 -1.74 -13.39 -0.87
C ASN A 56 -1.01 -12.29 -0.10
N ARG A 57 -0.59 -12.57 1.12
CA ARG A 57 0.22 -11.64 1.91
C ARG A 57 1.50 -11.25 1.18
N ASP A 58 2.19 -12.25 0.65
CA ASP A 58 3.48 -12.01 0.00
C ASP A 58 3.30 -11.28 -1.34
N ASP A 59 2.19 -11.52 -2.04
CA ASP A 59 1.86 -10.74 -3.23
C ASP A 59 1.64 -9.27 -2.89
N GLU A 60 0.98 -8.98 -1.76
CA GLU A 60 0.78 -7.60 -1.32
C GLU A 60 2.10 -6.92 -0.97
N LYS A 61 3.07 -7.65 -0.43
CA LYS A 61 4.41 -7.10 -0.18
C LYS A 61 5.09 -6.69 -1.48
N GLU A 62 4.93 -7.48 -2.52
CA GLU A 62 5.47 -7.14 -3.83
C GLU A 62 4.82 -5.89 -4.40
N HIS A 63 3.47 -5.80 -4.29
CA HIS A 63 2.74 -4.61 -4.72
C HIS A 63 3.21 -3.37 -3.98
N ALA A 64 3.38 -3.48 -2.67
CA ALA A 64 3.85 -2.36 -1.84
C ALA A 64 5.25 -1.92 -2.26
N ALA A 65 6.14 -2.87 -2.53
CA ALA A 65 7.51 -2.57 -2.97
C ALA A 65 7.51 -1.82 -4.30
N MET A 66 6.66 -2.21 -5.24
CA MET A 66 6.55 -1.55 -6.53
C MET A 66 6.07 -0.11 -6.40
N THR A 67 5.04 0.09 -5.61
CA THR A 67 4.47 1.43 -5.38
C THR A 67 5.47 2.31 -4.65
N LEU A 68 6.14 1.78 -3.63
CA LEU A 68 7.15 2.53 -2.88
C LEU A 68 8.31 2.93 -3.79
N GLU A 69 8.73 2.05 -4.71
CA GLU A 69 9.80 2.36 -5.63
C GLU A 69 9.42 3.53 -6.55
N TRP A 70 8.18 3.56 -7.04
CA TRP A 70 7.71 4.69 -7.83
C TRP A 70 7.77 5.99 -7.03
N ILE A 71 7.28 5.95 -5.77
CA ILE A 71 7.30 7.12 -4.88
C ILE A 71 8.74 7.59 -4.65
N ARG A 72 9.65 6.65 -4.40
CA ARG A 72 11.07 6.96 -4.18
C ARG A 72 11.67 7.72 -5.35
N ARG A 73 11.33 7.30 -6.58
CA ARG A 73 11.86 7.95 -7.79
C ARG A 73 11.34 9.36 -7.97
N GLN A 74 10.16 9.66 -7.42
CA GLN A 74 9.54 10.98 -7.55
C GLN A 74 10.01 11.95 -6.48
N ASP A 75 10.70 11.48 -5.45
CA ASP A 75 10.98 12.28 -4.27
C ASP A 75 12.46 12.15 -3.87
N PRO A 76 13.30 13.16 -4.17
CA PRO A 76 14.71 13.10 -3.80
C PRO A 76 14.96 12.94 -2.31
N ALA A 77 14.08 13.43 -1.46
CA ALA A 77 14.22 13.29 -0.02
C ALA A 77 14.06 11.84 0.42
N LEU A 78 13.17 11.09 -0.22
CA LEU A 78 12.99 9.66 0.05
C LEU A 78 14.10 8.82 -0.57
N ASP A 79 14.74 9.33 -1.60
CA ASP A 79 15.79 8.61 -2.32
C ASP A 79 17.15 8.65 -1.59
N ARG A 80 17.32 9.53 -0.63
CA ARG A 80 18.57 9.66 0.11
C ARG A 80 18.93 8.44 0.90
#